data_a4accca3c034aedc12a84e824a295019
#
_entry.id   a4accca3c034aedc12a84e824a295019
#
_cell.length_a   1.000
_cell.length_b   1.000
_cell.length_c   1.000
_cell.angle_alpha   90.00
_cell.angle_beta   90.00
_cell.angle_gamma   90.00
#
_symmetry.space_group_name_H-M   'P 1'
#
loop_
_entity.id
_entity.type
_entity.pdbx_description
1 polymer ?
#
loop_
_entity_poly.entity_id
_entity_poly.type
_entity_poly.pdbx_seq_one_letter_code
_entity_poly.pdbx_strand_id
1 'polypeptide(L)'
;MSKEGQLLEHAPFCERDIRGPKQLNPIDKAGDFLIKTKKRGQMYHMHYGWHPFDVVGWDGCCYPYAFSIHDFEPITGRVHQPPPVHQTFEAHNFVVCSFVPRLYDYHPQSIPAPYNHSNIDSDELLYYVDGDFMSRKHVTRGMLTLHPGGIPHGPHPGTIEKSIGAKETKELAVMIDTFHP
;
A
#
# COMPACT_ATOMS: atom_id res chain seq x y z
N MET A 1 -9.16 0.86 -4.34
CA MET A 1 -10.21 1.89 -4.14
C MET A 1 -9.84 3.11 -4.94
N SER A 2 -10.79 3.80 -5.56
CA SER A 2 -10.55 5.03 -6.28
C SER A 2 -10.17 6.18 -5.33
N LYS A 3 -9.71 7.29 -5.89
CA LYS A 3 -9.42 8.53 -5.11
C LYS A 3 -10.68 9.13 -4.43
N GLU A 4 -11.86 8.77 -4.91
CA GLU A 4 -13.15 9.15 -4.31
C GLU A 4 -13.59 8.15 -3.21
N GLY A 5 -12.76 7.18 -2.86
CA GLY A 5 -13.06 6.17 -1.86
C GLY A 5 -14.02 5.07 -2.31
N GLN A 6 -14.28 4.97 -3.61
CA GLN A 6 -15.14 3.94 -4.17
C GLN A 6 -14.36 2.63 -4.39
N LEU A 7 -15.02 1.51 -4.15
CA LEU A 7 -14.48 0.20 -4.50
C LEU A 7 -14.49 0.04 -6.02
N LEU A 8 -13.36 -0.36 -6.60
CA LEU A 8 -13.26 -0.63 -8.03
C LEU A 8 -13.70 -2.07 -8.32
N GLU A 9 -14.40 -2.30 -9.42
CA GLU A 9 -14.89 -3.64 -9.80
C GLU A 9 -13.77 -4.68 -9.95
N HIS A 10 -12.58 -4.24 -10.33
CA HIS A 10 -11.41 -5.10 -10.50
C HIS A 10 -10.51 -5.14 -9.26
N ALA A 11 -10.97 -4.63 -8.12
CA ALA A 11 -10.17 -4.65 -6.89
C ALA A 11 -9.90 -6.10 -6.43
N PRO A 12 -8.64 -6.47 -6.17
CA PRO A 12 -8.28 -7.83 -5.78
C PRO A 12 -8.48 -8.06 -4.27
N PHE A 13 -9.60 -7.60 -3.73
CA PHE A 13 -10.05 -7.81 -2.35
C PHE A 13 -11.56 -7.64 -2.25
N CYS A 14 -12.14 -8.15 -1.17
CA CYS A 14 -13.58 -8.11 -0.95
C CYS A 14 -13.99 -6.93 -0.04
N GLU A 15 -15.08 -6.25 -0.37
CA GLU A 15 -15.61 -5.15 0.43
C GLU A 15 -15.91 -5.52 1.88
N ARG A 16 -16.35 -6.77 2.15
CA ARG A 16 -16.59 -7.28 3.51
C ARG A 16 -15.38 -7.18 4.44
N ASP A 17 -14.16 -7.18 3.86
CA ASP A 17 -12.90 -7.17 4.61
C ASP A 17 -12.43 -5.74 4.94
N ILE A 18 -13.16 -4.73 4.46
CA ILE A 18 -12.97 -3.33 4.82
C ILE A 18 -13.69 -3.05 6.13
N ARG A 19 -12.95 -2.55 7.11
CA ARG A 19 -13.45 -2.26 8.45
C ARG A 19 -13.62 -0.77 8.63
N GLY A 20 -14.84 -0.35 8.86
CA GLY A 20 -15.18 1.03 9.24
C GLY A 20 -15.03 1.30 10.74
N PRO A 21 -15.33 2.53 11.18
CA PRO A 21 -15.35 2.90 12.59
C PRO A 21 -16.36 2.07 13.38
N LYS A 22 -16.00 1.66 14.59
CA LYS A 22 -16.89 0.89 15.49
C LYS A 22 -17.70 1.79 16.42
N GLN A 23 -17.15 2.95 16.78
CA GLN A 23 -17.81 3.88 17.68
C GLN A 23 -18.45 5.00 16.89
N LEU A 24 -19.66 5.32 17.25
CA LEU A 24 -20.45 6.25 16.46
C LEU A 24 -21.31 7.18 17.33
N ASN A 25 -21.17 7.12 18.66
CA ASN A 25 -21.87 8.05 19.54
C ASN A 25 -21.07 9.34 19.67
N PRO A 26 -21.70 10.50 19.50
CA PRO A 26 -21.04 11.77 19.73
C PRO A 26 -20.67 11.95 21.20
N ILE A 27 -19.61 12.71 21.44
CA ILE A 27 -19.17 13.08 22.79
C ILE A 27 -19.50 14.56 22.98
N ASP A 28 -20.70 14.83 23.49
CA ASP A 28 -21.16 16.18 23.76
C ASP A 28 -20.58 16.67 25.09
N LYS A 29 -19.38 17.24 25.05
CA LYS A 29 -18.64 17.64 26.25
C LYS A 29 -17.88 18.96 26.02
N ALA A 30 -18.21 19.98 26.81
CA ALA A 30 -17.42 21.21 26.93
C ALA A 30 -16.10 20.92 27.71
N GLY A 31 -15.04 21.62 27.35
CA GLY A 31 -13.75 21.50 28.04
C GLY A 31 -12.62 22.09 27.20
N ASP A 32 -11.39 21.95 27.67
CA ASP A 32 -10.20 22.31 26.90
C ASP A 32 -9.60 21.04 26.27
N PHE A 33 -9.74 20.90 24.97
CA PHE A 33 -9.27 19.75 24.21
C PHE A 33 -8.15 20.15 23.27
N LEU A 34 -6.95 19.64 23.54
CA LEU A 34 -5.79 19.86 22.67
C LEU A 34 -5.84 18.97 21.42
N ILE A 35 -6.02 19.60 20.26
CA ILE A 35 -5.97 18.95 18.95
C ILE A 35 -4.57 19.16 18.35
N LYS A 36 -3.91 18.04 18.06
CA LYS A 36 -2.57 18.02 17.43
C LYS A 36 -2.73 17.71 15.94
N THR A 37 -2.34 18.63 15.09
CA THR A 37 -2.38 18.47 13.63
C THR A 37 -0.97 18.43 13.05
N LYS A 38 -0.60 17.32 12.43
CA LYS A 38 0.66 17.21 11.67
C LYS A 38 0.39 17.60 10.22
N LYS A 39 1.10 18.62 9.74
CA LYS A 39 0.98 19.12 8.37
C LYS A 39 2.34 19.55 7.85
N ARG A 40 2.76 19.03 6.68
CA ARG A 40 4.04 19.38 6.03
C ARG A 40 5.24 19.26 6.98
N GLY A 41 5.31 18.18 7.75
CA GLY A 41 6.38 17.92 8.71
C GLY A 41 6.36 18.76 9.99
N GLN A 42 5.40 19.67 10.15
CA GLN A 42 5.24 20.51 11.33
C GLN A 42 4.04 20.07 12.17
N MET A 43 4.11 20.32 13.47
CA MET A 43 3.04 20.07 14.42
C MET A 43 2.36 21.39 14.80
N TYR A 44 1.07 21.43 14.64
CA TYR A 44 0.22 22.54 15.06
C TYR A 44 -0.64 22.07 16.24
N HIS A 45 -0.87 22.97 17.17
CA HIS A 45 -1.71 22.74 18.35
C HIS A 45 -2.87 23.72 18.32
N MET A 46 -4.08 23.21 18.50
CA MET A 46 -5.29 24.01 18.61
C MET A 46 -6.05 23.57 19.87
N HIS A 47 -6.56 24.52 20.62
CA HIS A 47 -7.41 24.28 21.77
C HIS A 47 -8.87 24.46 21.37
N TYR A 48 -9.66 23.41 21.53
CA TYR A 48 -11.09 23.44 21.27
C TYR A 48 -11.84 23.52 22.60
N GLY A 49 -12.85 24.40 22.67
CA GLY A 49 -13.73 24.51 23.82
C GLY A 49 -14.76 23.38 23.93
N TRP A 50 -14.75 22.46 22.99
CA TRP A 50 -15.65 21.31 22.89
C TRP A 50 -14.92 20.08 22.39
N HIS A 51 -15.39 18.88 22.77
CA HIS A 51 -14.78 17.64 22.28
C HIS A 51 -14.93 17.55 20.74
N PRO A 52 -13.87 17.19 19.97
CA PRO A 52 -13.92 17.19 18.50
C PRO A 52 -14.83 16.10 17.90
N PHE A 53 -15.29 15.12 18.69
CA PHE A 53 -16.26 14.11 18.28
C PHE A 53 -17.68 14.45 18.81
N ASP A 54 -18.08 15.70 18.65
CA ASP A 54 -19.36 16.21 19.11
C ASP A 54 -20.52 15.95 18.14
N VAL A 55 -20.22 15.46 16.93
CA VAL A 55 -21.21 15.05 15.93
C VAL A 55 -20.94 13.64 15.42
N VAL A 56 -21.99 12.97 14.98
CA VAL A 56 -21.90 11.74 14.20
C VAL A 56 -22.43 12.06 12.80
N GLY A 57 -21.55 11.92 11.82
CA GLY A 57 -21.93 12.13 10.45
C GLY A 57 -20.76 11.83 9.53
N TRP A 58 -21.02 10.97 8.57
CA TRP A 58 -20.13 10.70 7.49
C TRP A 58 -20.80 11.12 6.20
N ASP A 59 -20.15 11.99 5.48
CA ASP A 59 -20.66 12.41 4.19
C ASP A 59 -19.91 11.65 3.08
N GLY A 60 -20.63 10.82 2.37
CA GLY A 60 -20.08 9.97 1.32
C GLY A 60 -19.02 9.01 1.84
N CYS A 61 -17.81 9.07 1.29
CA CYS A 61 -16.67 8.23 1.63
C CYS A 61 -15.67 8.88 2.60
N CYS A 62 -16.00 10.03 3.18
CA CYS A 62 -15.11 10.79 4.08
C CYS A 62 -15.08 10.20 5.50
N TYR A 63 -14.70 8.95 5.65
CA TYR A 63 -14.53 8.29 6.94
C TYR A 63 -13.26 7.42 6.95
N PRO A 64 -12.65 7.20 8.13
CA PRO A 64 -11.52 6.29 8.23
C PRO A 64 -11.98 4.85 8.04
N TYR A 65 -11.15 4.06 7.38
CA TYR A 65 -11.35 2.62 7.25
C TYR A 65 -10.01 1.90 7.36
N ALA A 66 -10.06 0.61 7.67
CA ALA A 66 -8.90 -0.25 7.75
C ALA A 66 -9.13 -1.50 6.90
N PHE A 67 -8.07 -1.92 6.24
CA PHE A 67 -8.00 -3.15 5.47
C PHE A 67 -6.74 -3.91 5.88
N SER A 68 -6.86 -5.21 6.09
CA SER A 68 -5.71 -6.06 6.37
C SER A 68 -5.00 -6.45 5.08
N ILE A 69 -3.69 -6.26 5.01
CA ILE A 69 -2.89 -6.69 3.85
C ILE A 69 -3.01 -8.20 3.60
N HIS A 70 -3.31 -8.99 4.64
CA HIS A 70 -3.49 -10.43 4.54
C HIS A 70 -4.79 -10.86 3.83
N ASP A 71 -5.72 -9.92 3.64
CA ASP A 71 -6.98 -10.13 2.92
C ASP A 71 -6.87 -9.70 1.43
N PHE A 72 -5.67 -9.37 0.97
CA PHE A 72 -5.39 -8.97 -0.40
C PHE A 72 -4.98 -10.19 -1.24
N GLU A 73 -5.59 -10.36 -2.42
CA GLU A 73 -5.40 -11.50 -3.31
C GLU A 73 -5.07 -11.03 -4.73
N PRO A 74 -3.79 -10.89 -5.10
CA PRO A 74 -3.42 -10.51 -6.46
C PRO A 74 -3.73 -11.62 -7.45
N ILE A 75 -4.09 -11.23 -8.66
CA ILE A 75 -4.41 -12.16 -9.74
C ILE A 75 -3.13 -12.87 -10.19
N THR A 76 -3.22 -14.19 -10.37
CA THR A 76 -2.18 -15.04 -10.94
C THR A 76 -2.72 -15.73 -12.19
N GLY A 77 -1.92 -15.85 -13.23
CA GLY A 77 -2.38 -16.44 -14.49
C GLY A 77 -1.26 -16.99 -15.35
N ARG A 78 -1.63 -17.41 -16.55
CA ARG A 78 -0.69 -17.83 -17.59
C ARG A 78 -0.09 -16.63 -18.33
N VAL A 79 -0.78 -15.53 -18.34
CA VAL A 79 -0.35 -14.27 -18.96
C VAL A 79 0.29 -13.42 -17.86
N HIS A 80 1.38 -12.74 -18.18
CA HIS A 80 2.04 -11.82 -17.25
C HIS A 80 1.04 -10.81 -16.69
N GLN A 81 1.07 -10.68 -15.37
CA GLN A 81 0.24 -9.70 -14.66
C GLN A 81 1.05 -8.42 -14.42
N PRO A 82 0.61 -7.26 -14.92
CA PRO A 82 1.31 -6.01 -14.73
C PRO A 82 1.25 -5.53 -13.27
N PRO A 83 2.17 -4.66 -12.84
CA PRO A 83 2.21 -4.13 -11.47
C PRO A 83 0.88 -3.64 -10.88
N PRO A 84 -0.06 -3.05 -11.64
CA PRO A 84 -1.37 -2.65 -11.11
C PRO A 84 -2.18 -3.73 -10.41
N VAL A 85 -1.91 -5.03 -10.64
CA VAL A 85 -2.57 -6.11 -9.87
C VAL A 85 -2.26 -6.06 -8.37
N HIS A 86 -1.20 -5.39 -7.97
CA HIS A 86 -0.82 -5.18 -6.57
C HIS A 86 -1.43 -3.91 -5.96
N GLN A 87 -2.05 -3.05 -6.77
CA GLN A 87 -2.60 -1.79 -6.31
C GLN A 87 -3.79 -2.00 -5.38
N THR A 88 -3.67 -1.53 -4.15
CA THR A 88 -4.70 -1.63 -3.12
C THR A 88 -5.49 -0.33 -3.01
N PHE A 89 -4.79 0.79 -2.95
CA PHE A 89 -5.39 2.12 -2.80
C PHE A 89 -4.83 3.09 -3.83
N GLU A 90 -5.64 4.06 -4.18
CA GLU A 90 -5.30 5.15 -5.08
C GLU A 90 -5.66 6.48 -4.44
N ALA A 91 -4.77 7.45 -4.54
CA ALA A 91 -4.99 8.83 -4.13
C ALA A 91 -4.53 9.79 -5.23
N HIS A 92 -4.68 11.09 -5.00
CA HIS A 92 -4.38 12.08 -6.05
C HIS A 92 -2.94 12.03 -6.55
N ASN A 93 -1.97 11.87 -5.64
CA ASN A 93 -0.55 11.92 -5.99
C ASN A 93 0.22 10.65 -5.61
N PHE A 94 -0.46 9.58 -5.27
CA PHE A 94 0.21 8.31 -4.95
C PHE A 94 -0.73 7.11 -5.07
N VAL A 95 -0.13 5.94 -5.21
CA VAL A 95 -0.81 4.65 -5.06
C VAL A 95 -0.15 3.85 -3.94
N VAL A 96 -0.91 2.96 -3.35
CA VAL A 96 -0.42 1.99 -2.36
C VAL A 96 -0.60 0.60 -2.95
N CYS A 97 0.50 -0.15 -3.02
CA CYS A 97 0.53 -1.52 -3.51
C CYS A 97 0.84 -2.49 -2.37
N SER A 98 0.23 -3.67 -2.44
CA SER A 98 0.41 -4.75 -1.49
C SER A 98 1.12 -5.92 -2.16
N PHE A 99 2.33 -6.23 -1.71
CA PHE A 99 3.03 -7.45 -2.07
C PHE A 99 2.79 -8.48 -0.99
N VAL A 100 2.10 -9.55 -1.32
CA VAL A 100 1.66 -10.59 -0.37
C VAL A 100 2.13 -11.97 -0.82
N PRO A 101 2.14 -12.96 0.07
CA PRO A 101 2.34 -14.36 -0.32
C PRO A 101 1.36 -14.73 -1.43
N ARG A 102 1.89 -15.23 -2.54
CA ARG A 102 1.09 -15.58 -3.74
C ARG A 102 1.79 -16.59 -4.61
N LEU A 103 1.03 -17.21 -5.49
CA LEU A 103 1.57 -17.98 -6.61
C LEU A 103 2.13 -17.02 -7.68
N TYR A 104 3.19 -17.45 -8.36
CA TYR A 104 3.67 -16.74 -9.54
C TYR A 104 2.92 -17.16 -10.81
N ASP A 105 3.05 -16.36 -11.85
CA ASP A 105 2.56 -16.70 -13.18
C ASP A 105 3.13 -18.05 -13.61
N TYR A 106 2.24 -18.93 -14.11
CA TYR A 106 2.57 -20.33 -14.33
C TYR A 106 2.94 -20.67 -15.78
N HIS A 107 3.18 -19.68 -16.66
CA HIS A 107 3.70 -19.97 -17.99
C HIS A 107 5.10 -20.60 -17.89
N PRO A 108 5.42 -21.62 -18.69
CA PRO A 108 6.73 -22.30 -18.60
C PRO A 108 7.95 -21.39 -18.79
N GLN A 109 7.78 -20.27 -19.46
CA GLN A 109 8.81 -19.26 -19.70
C GLN A 109 8.69 -18.03 -18.79
N SER A 110 7.83 -18.08 -17.76
CA SER A 110 7.71 -16.95 -16.83
C SER A 110 8.99 -16.80 -16.02
N ILE A 111 9.36 -15.54 -15.79
CA ILE A 111 10.47 -15.15 -14.92
C ILE A 111 9.85 -14.44 -13.72
N PRO A 112 9.87 -15.06 -12.52
CA PRO A 112 9.21 -14.48 -11.35
C PRO A 112 9.81 -13.17 -10.85
N ALA A 113 11.13 -12.99 -10.97
CA ALA A 113 11.77 -11.74 -10.59
C ALA A 113 11.35 -10.59 -11.52
N PRO A 114 11.16 -9.36 -10.99
CA PRO A 114 10.85 -8.21 -11.81
C PRO A 114 12.00 -7.87 -12.77
N TYR A 115 11.73 -7.04 -13.75
CA TYR A 115 12.76 -6.52 -14.66
C TYR A 115 13.35 -5.20 -14.14
N ASN A 116 14.52 -4.81 -14.66
CA ASN A 116 15.09 -3.50 -14.39
C ASN A 116 14.25 -2.42 -15.09
N HIS A 117 13.94 -1.36 -14.37
CA HIS A 117 13.15 -0.25 -14.87
C HIS A 117 13.51 1.05 -14.15
N SER A 118 12.92 2.16 -14.59
CA SER A 118 12.96 3.43 -13.87
C SER A 118 11.66 4.18 -14.11
N ASN A 119 11.17 4.86 -13.10
CA ASN A 119 10.07 5.80 -13.19
C ASN A 119 10.64 7.22 -13.15
N ILE A 120 10.31 8.06 -14.13
CA ILE A 120 10.88 9.42 -14.20
C ILE A 120 10.21 10.35 -13.19
N ASP A 121 8.89 10.25 -13.08
CA ASP A 121 8.05 11.14 -12.27
C ASP A 121 7.47 10.44 -11.03
N SER A 122 8.15 9.43 -10.51
CA SER A 122 7.69 8.64 -9.36
C SER A 122 8.86 8.19 -8.50
N ASP A 123 8.72 8.41 -7.22
CA ASP A 123 9.55 7.75 -6.21
C ASP A 123 8.81 6.51 -5.71
N GLU A 124 9.54 5.41 -5.53
CA GLU A 124 9.01 4.18 -4.95
C GLU A 124 9.55 3.98 -3.54
N LEU A 125 8.68 3.94 -2.56
CA LEU A 125 9.03 3.62 -1.17
C LEU A 125 8.49 2.25 -0.81
N LEU A 126 9.37 1.29 -0.48
CA LEU A 126 8.97 -0.04 -0.02
C LEU A 126 9.24 -0.20 1.48
N TYR A 127 8.24 -0.69 2.19
CA TYR A 127 8.36 -1.13 3.57
C TYR A 127 8.24 -2.65 3.64
N TYR A 128 9.28 -3.31 4.14
CA TYR A 128 9.35 -4.77 4.23
C TYR A 128 8.80 -5.24 5.57
N VAL A 129 7.69 -5.96 5.51
CA VAL A 129 6.97 -6.43 6.70
C VAL A 129 7.44 -7.79 7.15
N ASP A 130 7.52 -8.76 6.22
CA ASP A 130 7.92 -10.14 6.51
C ASP A 130 8.23 -10.91 5.21
N GLY A 131 8.80 -12.12 5.36
CA GLY A 131 9.04 -13.04 4.26
C GLY A 131 10.40 -12.88 3.58
N ASP A 132 10.58 -13.66 2.51
CA ASP A 132 11.81 -13.69 1.72
C ASP A 132 11.61 -12.95 0.39
N PHE A 133 12.30 -11.83 0.26
CA PHE A 133 12.20 -10.97 -0.92
C PHE A 133 13.15 -11.45 -2.02
N MET A 134 12.61 -12.23 -2.95
CA MET A 134 13.36 -12.86 -4.03
C MET A 134 14.23 -11.89 -4.83
N SER A 135 13.76 -10.69 -5.10
CA SER A 135 14.44 -9.69 -5.93
C SER A 135 15.51 -8.89 -5.18
N ARG A 136 15.61 -9.04 -3.87
CA ARG A 136 16.49 -8.24 -3.01
C ARG A 136 17.39 -9.11 -2.14
N LYS A 137 18.61 -8.63 -1.91
CA LYS A 137 19.57 -9.22 -0.96
C LYS A 137 19.70 -8.29 0.23
N HIS A 138 19.92 -8.87 1.41
CA HIS A 138 20.18 -8.12 2.65
C HIS A 138 19.01 -7.27 3.15
N VAL A 139 17.79 -7.58 2.70
CA VAL A 139 16.58 -6.96 3.24
C VAL A 139 16.11 -7.76 4.45
N THR A 140 15.76 -7.05 5.51
CA THR A 140 15.21 -7.63 6.73
C THR A 140 13.91 -6.93 7.11
N ARG A 141 13.13 -7.59 7.95
CA ARG A 141 11.87 -7.05 8.49
C ARG A 141 12.07 -5.66 9.09
N GLY A 142 11.19 -4.73 8.75
CA GLY A 142 11.19 -3.37 9.24
C GLY A 142 12.08 -2.41 8.45
N MET A 143 12.80 -2.89 7.43
CA MET A 143 13.58 -2.01 6.54
C MET A 143 12.67 -1.23 5.61
N LEU A 144 13.18 -0.08 5.18
CA LEU A 144 12.63 0.75 4.12
C LEU A 144 13.66 0.87 3.00
N THR A 145 13.22 0.81 1.76
CA THR A 145 14.03 1.19 0.60
C THR A 145 13.33 2.29 -0.17
N LEU A 146 14.10 3.24 -0.65
CA LEU A 146 13.64 4.31 -1.54
C LEU A 146 14.33 4.15 -2.89
N HIS A 147 13.55 4.14 -3.94
CA HIS A 147 14.00 4.20 -5.33
C HIS A 147 13.58 5.56 -5.90
N PRO A 148 14.50 6.54 -5.92
CA PRO A 148 14.18 7.87 -6.42
C PRO A 148 13.84 7.87 -7.90
N GLY A 149 12.97 8.78 -8.30
CA GLY A 149 12.62 9.01 -9.69
C GLY A 149 13.85 9.20 -10.58
N GLY A 150 13.80 8.68 -11.81
CA GLY A 150 14.86 8.76 -12.80
C GLY A 150 16.04 7.81 -12.60
N ILE A 151 16.13 7.09 -11.49
CA ILE A 151 17.22 6.14 -11.22
C ILE A 151 16.79 4.72 -11.61
N PRO A 152 17.49 4.06 -12.54
CA PRO A 152 17.20 2.65 -12.84
C PRO A 152 17.41 1.76 -11.63
N HIS A 153 16.43 0.90 -11.37
CA HIS A 153 16.47 -0.07 -10.30
C HIS A 153 15.82 -1.39 -10.72
N GLY A 154 16.00 -2.43 -9.93
CA GLY A 154 15.47 -3.75 -10.25
C GLY A 154 16.07 -4.84 -9.37
N PRO A 155 15.96 -6.11 -9.77
CA PRO A 155 16.46 -7.22 -9.01
C PRO A 155 17.98 -7.15 -8.85
N HIS A 156 18.47 -7.52 -7.67
CA HIS A 156 19.89 -7.59 -7.42
C HIS A 156 20.56 -8.67 -8.27
N PRO A 157 21.86 -8.53 -8.62
CA PRO A 157 22.56 -9.49 -9.47
C PRO A 157 22.42 -10.94 -8.99
N GLY A 158 22.05 -11.85 -9.88
CA GLY A 158 21.86 -13.28 -9.63
C GLY A 158 20.50 -13.65 -9.00
N THR A 159 19.61 -12.70 -8.76
CA THR A 159 18.26 -13.00 -8.22
C THR A 159 17.28 -13.42 -9.32
N ILE A 160 17.46 -12.94 -10.54
CA ILE A 160 16.67 -13.38 -11.70
C ILE A 160 16.87 -14.87 -11.93
N GLU A 161 18.12 -15.32 -12.06
CA GLU A 161 18.46 -16.71 -12.30
C GLU A 161 17.95 -17.64 -11.19
N LYS A 162 18.02 -17.18 -9.94
CA LYS A 162 17.49 -17.92 -8.78
C LYS A 162 15.98 -18.00 -8.76
N SER A 163 15.30 -17.06 -9.38
CA SER A 163 13.83 -17.03 -9.42
C SER A 163 13.22 -18.02 -10.41
N ILE A 164 14.01 -18.43 -11.43
CA ILE A 164 13.51 -19.30 -12.49
C ILE A 164 13.06 -20.64 -11.90
N GLY A 165 11.82 -21.02 -12.18
CA GLY A 165 11.19 -22.24 -11.66
C GLY A 165 10.55 -22.10 -10.29
N ALA A 166 10.68 -20.97 -9.61
CA ALA A 166 9.90 -20.70 -8.39
C ALA A 166 8.40 -20.66 -8.71
N LYS A 167 7.59 -21.19 -7.78
CA LYS A 167 6.14 -21.32 -7.97
C LYS A 167 5.34 -20.31 -7.12
N GLU A 168 5.93 -19.84 -6.05
CA GLU A 168 5.29 -18.95 -5.09
C GLU A 168 6.29 -18.02 -4.43
N THR A 169 5.80 -16.97 -3.82
CA THR A 169 6.54 -16.11 -2.91
C THR A 169 5.86 -16.04 -1.55
N LYS A 170 6.66 -15.80 -0.52
CA LYS A 170 6.19 -15.53 0.85
C LYS A 170 6.47 -14.10 1.28
N GLU A 171 6.82 -13.23 0.34
CA GLU A 171 7.08 -11.83 0.64
C GLU A 171 5.83 -11.12 1.17
N LEU A 172 6.04 -10.20 2.09
CA LEU A 172 5.02 -9.30 2.61
C LEU A 172 5.61 -7.90 2.71
N ALA A 173 5.16 -7.01 1.84
CA ALA A 173 5.62 -5.63 1.78
C ALA A 173 4.52 -4.69 1.32
N VAL A 174 4.66 -3.43 1.71
CA VAL A 174 3.84 -2.33 1.22
C VAL A 174 4.73 -1.42 0.39
N MET A 175 4.28 -1.06 -0.80
CA MET A 175 4.94 -0.08 -1.67
C MET A 175 4.04 1.14 -1.83
N ILE A 176 4.65 2.30 -1.84
CA ILE A 176 4.00 3.56 -2.15
C ILE A 176 4.73 4.16 -3.34
N ASP A 177 4.03 4.33 -4.43
CA ASP A 177 4.52 5.07 -5.59
C ASP A 177 3.91 6.46 -5.57
N THR A 178 4.76 7.48 -5.56
CA THR A 178 4.34 8.87 -5.62
C THR A 178 4.36 9.36 -7.07
N PHE A 179 3.47 10.29 -7.40
CA PHE A 179 3.45 10.94 -8.70
C PHE A 179 3.78 12.39 -8.53
N HIS A 180 4.72 12.89 -9.32
CA HIS A 180 5.22 14.27 -9.26
C HIS A 180 5.74 14.64 -7.86
N PRO A 181 6.72 13.89 -7.33
CA PRO A 181 7.29 14.15 -6.00
C PRO A 181 8.05 15.48 -5.92
#